data_10e092bd586bae207a6e1344e5d6067d
#
_entry.id   10e092bd586bae207a6e1344e5d6067d
#
_cell.length_a   1.000
_cell.length_b   1.000
_cell.length_c   1.000
_cell.angle_alpha   90.00
_cell.angle_beta   90.00
_cell.angle_gamma   90.00
#
_symmetry.space_group_name_H-M   'P 1'
#
loop_
_entity.id
_entity.type
_entity.pdbx_description
1 polymer ?
#
loop_
_entity_poly.entity_id
_entity_poly.type
_entity_poly.pdbx_seq_one_letter_code
_entity_poly.pdbx_strand_id
1 'polypeptide(L)'
;MQPKGIIIRKAIEDYLWDLHKTRGYDRVWSPHLAKEELYQTSGHAGKYLEDMFSVYGGTSKENFFLKPMNCPHHMQIFADNQFSYRDMPIRYFEPATVYRDEKTGQLAGLTRVRSITQDDGHLFCRVSQIEEEVASIVEIVKEFYKTFGLLE
;
A
#
# COMPACT_ATOMS: atom_id res chain seq x y z
N MET A 1 18.54 6.60 -5.00
CA MET A 1 18.55 5.84 -6.28
C MET A 1 19.27 6.65 -7.34
N GLN A 2 20.07 6.03 -8.21
CA GLN A 2 20.80 6.71 -9.28
C GLN A 2 19.89 7.01 -10.49
N PRO A 3 20.22 7.98 -11.38
CA PRO A 3 19.34 8.38 -12.48
C PRO A 3 18.83 7.22 -13.34
N LYS A 4 19.69 6.27 -13.70
CA LYS A 4 19.29 5.06 -14.46
C LYS A 4 18.28 4.21 -13.70
N GLY A 5 18.44 4.09 -12.37
CA GLY A 5 17.51 3.37 -11.52
C GLY A 5 16.12 4.02 -11.45
N ILE A 6 16.06 5.35 -11.49
CA ILE A 6 14.78 6.10 -11.51
C ILE A 6 14.02 5.82 -12.82
N ILE A 7 14.71 5.72 -13.95
CA ILE A 7 14.08 5.39 -15.24
C ILE A 7 13.44 4.00 -15.18
N ILE A 8 14.18 3.00 -14.66
CA ILE A 8 13.66 1.63 -14.50
C ILE A 8 12.47 1.62 -13.53
N ARG A 9 12.61 2.28 -12.38
CA ARG A 9 11.53 2.36 -11.39
C ARG A 9 10.26 2.96 -11.99
N LYS A 10 10.38 4.10 -12.69
CA LYS A 10 9.24 4.73 -13.32
C LYS A 10 8.58 3.82 -14.36
N ALA A 11 9.35 3.15 -15.19
CA ALA A 11 8.81 2.22 -16.18
C ALA A 11 8.02 1.07 -15.53
N ILE A 12 8.50 0.54 -14.40
CA ILE A 12 7.79 -0.50 -13.62
C ILE A 12 6.50 0.06 -13.01
N GLU A 13 6.56 1.25 -12.41
CA GLU A 13 5.37 1.89 -11.81
C GLU A 13 4.30 2.23 -12.85
N ASP A 14 4.70 2.72 -14.04
CA ASP A 14 3.79 2.99 -15.15
C ASP A 14 3.14 1.70 -15.65
N TYR A 15 3.92 0.62 -15.81
CA TYR A 15 3.41 -0.69 -16.21
C TYR A 15 2.43 -1.28 -15.18
N LEU A 16 2.75 -1.21 -13.91
CA LEU A 16 1.85 -1.62 -12.82
C LEU A 16 0.54 -0.83 -12.87
N TRP A 17 0.62 0.48 -13.07
CA TRP A 17 -0.57 1.31 -13.20
C TRP A 17 -1.45 0.88 -14.38
N ASP A 18 -0.86 0.59 -15.54
CA ASP A 18 -1.61 0.14 -16.71
C ASP A 18 -2.32 -1.20 -16.45
N LEU A 19 -1.66 -2.14 -15.75
CA LEU A 19 -2.27 -3.40 -15.33
C LEU A 19 -3.48 -3.19 -14.42
N HIS A 20 -3.38 -2.29 -13.44
CA HIS A 20 -4.44 -2.01 -12.48
C HIS A 20 -5.58 -1.21 -13.12
N LYS A 21 -5.24 -0.17 -13.89
CA LYS A 21 -6.21 0.70 -14.55
C LYS A 21 -7.15 -0.08 -15.47
N THR A 22 -6.64 -1.02 -16.23
CA THR A 22 -7.46 -1.85 -17.13
C THR A 22 -8.44 -2.77 -16.39
N ARG A 23 -8.22 -2.97 -15.08
CA ARG A 23 -9.06 -3.78 -14.19
C ARG A 23 -9.93 -2.94 -13.25
N GLY A 24 -10.05 -1.63 -13.54
CA GLY A 24 -10.95 -0.73 -12.83
C GLY A 24 -10.45 -0.28 -11.46
N TYR A 25 -9.14 -0.22 -11.26
CA TYR A 25 -8.56 0.39 -10.06
C TYR A 25 -8.46 1.91 -10.21
N ASP A 26 -8.79 2.61 -9.15
CA ASP A 26 -8.53 4.04 -8.99
C ASP A 26 -7.19 4.24 -8.27
N ARG A 27 -6.36 5.12 -8.83
CA ARG A 27 -5.09 5.47 -8.22
C ARG A 27 -5.32 6.47 -7.11
N VAL A 28 -4.85 6.14 -5.92
CA VAL A 28 -4.89 7.01 -4.74
C VAL A 28 -3.48 7.37 -4.27
N TRP A 29 -3.38 8.34 -3.40
CA TRP A 29 -2.15 8.70 -2.71
C TRP A 29 -2.46 9.04 -1.25
N SER A 30 -1.72 8.45 -0.34
CA SER A 30 -1.89 8.65 1.09
C SER A 30 -0.66 9.31 1.73
N PRO A 31 -0.83 10.15 2.77
CA PRO A 31 0.28 10.80 3.44
C PRO A 31 1.20 9.80 4.14
N HIS A 32 2.49 10.14 4.24
CA HIS A 32 3.47 9.30 4.91
C HIS A 32 3.39 9.39 6.44
N LEU A 33 2.90 10.53 6.95
CA LEU A 33 2.70 10.78 8.38
C LEU A 33 1.22 10.72 8.71
N ALA A 34 0.89 10.04 9.81
CA ALA A 34 -0.46 10.02 10.35
C ALA A 34 -0.43 10.08 11.88
N LYS A 35 -1.54 10.52 12.47
CA LYS A 35 -1.74 10.50 13.91
C LYS A 35 -2.01 9.07 14.41
N GLU A 36 -1.71 8.82 15.67
CA GLU A 36 -1.87 7.50 16.29
C GLU A 36 -3.32 7.01 16.25
N GLU A 37 -4.30 7.93 16.35
CA GLU A 37 -5.72 7.58 16.35
C GLU A 37 -6.14 6.78 15.10
N LEU A 38 -5.53 7.05 13.95
CA LEU A 38 -5.79 6.29 12.73
C LEU A 38 -5.44 4.81 12.90
N TYR A 39 -4.30 4.53 13.55
CA TYR A 39 -3.82 3.17 13.77
C TYR A 39 -4.52 2.48 14.94
N GLN A 40 -4.98 3.24 15.93
CA GLN A 40 -5.83 2.73 17.01
C GLN A 40 -7.19 2.29 16.48
N THR A 41 -7.85 3.13 15.69
CA THR A 41 -9.17 2.86 15.09
C THR A 41 -9.14 1.63 14.17
N SER A 42 -8.06 1.47 13.41
CA SER A 42 -7.89 0.33 12.52
C SER A 42 -7.38 -0.95 13.21
N GLY A 43 -7.07 -0.91 14.51
CA GLY A 43 -6.55 -2.03 15.30
C GLY A 43 -5.08 -2.37 15.07
N HIS A 44 -4.36 -1.57 14.27
CA HIS A 44 -2.95 -1.81 13.94
C HIS A 44 -2.01 -1.39 15.09
N ALA A 45 -2.35 -0.35 15.85
CA ALA A 45 -1.55 0.10 16.99
C ALA A 45 -1.33 -1.01 18.04
N GLY A 46 -2.34 -1.83 18.30
CA GLY A 46 -2.25 -2.91 19.29
C GLY A 46 -1.31 -4.07 18.91
N LYS A 47 -0.92 -4.19 17.62
CA LYS A 47 -0.12 -5.31 17.12
C LYS A 47 1.26 -4.92 16.61
N TYR A 48 1.44 -3.68 16.14
CA TYR A 48 2.61 -3.27 15.35
C TYR A 48 3.28 -2.00 15.88
N LEU A 49 2.89 -1.49 17.05
CA LEU A 49 3.42 -0.23 17.59
C LEU A 49 4.95 -0.27 17.76
N GLU A 50 5.49 -1.43 18.14
CA GLU A 50 6.94 -1.63 18.33
C GLU A 50 7.74 -1.56 17.03
N ASP A 51 7.10 -1.81 15.89
CA ASP A 51 7.72 -1.80 14.56
C ASP A 51 7.45 -0.50 13.79
N MET A 52 6.87 0.52 14.46
CA MET A 52 6.52 1.79 13.84
C MET A 52 7.51 2.89 14.22
N PHE A 53 7.97 3.65 13.23
CA PHE A 53 8.70 4.88 13.50
C PHE A 53 7.78 5.95 14.06
N SER A 54 8.05 6.41 15.27
CA SER A 54 7.40 7.58 15.86
C SER A 54 8.13 8.86 15.45
N VAL A 55 7.35 9.92 15.17
CA VAL A 55 7.83 11.24 14.79
C VAL A 55 7.19 12.29 15.70
N TYR A 56 8.01 13.01 16.45
CA TYR A 56 7.53 14.07 17.32
C TYR A 56 7.60 15.42 16.63
N GLY A 57 6.48 16.13 16.59
CA GLY A 57 6.38 17.47 16.03
C GLY A 57 6.92 18.51 17.02
N GLY A 58 8.11 19.04 16.76
CA GLY A 58 8.76 20.02 17.63
C GLY A 58 7.92 21.27 17.91
N THR A 59 7.11 21.73 16.95
CA THR A 59 6.20 22.88 17.07
C THR A 59 4.80 22.48 17.55
N SER A 60 4.21 21.48 16.91
CA SER A 60 2.85 21.01 17.24
C SER A 60 2.78 20.32 18.61
N LYS A 61 3.90 19.80 19.10
CA LYS A 61 3.98 18.99 20.33
C LYS A 61 3.14 17.71 20.25
N GLU A 62 2.87 17.23 19.04
CA GLU A 62 2.09 16.02 18.78
C GLU A 62 2.99 14.87 18.31
N ASN A 63 2.57 13.64 18.62
CA ASN A 63 3.18 12.44 18.09
C ASN A 63 2.48 12.02 16.79
N PHE A 64 3.30 11.70 15.80
CA PHE A 64 2.91 11.10 14.55
C PHE A 64 3.67 9.81 14.34
N PHE A 65 3.19 9.01 13.39
CA PHE A 65 3.88 7.79 12.95
C PHE A 65 4.11 7.83 11.45
N LEU A 66 5.25 7.32 11.02
CA LEU A 66 5.44 6.97 9.61
C LEU A 66 4.60 5.72 9.31
N LYS A 67 3.87 5.74 8.21
CA LYS A 67 2.96 4.65 7.86
C LYS A 67 3.71 3.33 7.66
N PRO A 68 3.40 2.27 8.43
CA PRO A 68 3.97 0.94 8.24
C PRO A 68 3.26 0.15 7.14
N MET A 69 2.06 0.60 6.77
CA MET A 69 1.16 0.04 5.76
C MET A 69 0.11 1.07 5.32
N ASN A 70 -0.57 0.82 4.19
CA ASN A 70 -1.56 1.75 3.64
C ASN A 70 -3.00 1.42 4.02
N CYS A 71 -3.26 0.21 4.56
CA CYS A 71 -4.62 -0.25 4.88
C CYS A 71 -5.46 0.79 5.64
N PRO A 72 -4.98 1.42 6.74
CA PRO A 72 -5.78 2.41 7.48
C PRO A 72 -6.14 3.62 6.63
N HIS A 73 -5.23 4.08 5.77
CA HIS A 73 -5.46 5.24 4.91
C HIS A 73 -6.48 4.93 3.80
N HIS A 74 -6.37 3.77 3.14
CA HIS A 74 -7.32 3.36 2.11
C HIS A 74 -8.71 3.11 2.69
N MET A 75 -8.80 2.58 3.92
CA MET A 75 -10.07 2.46 4.66
C MET A 75 -10.67 3.82 4.97
N GLN A 76 -9.86 4.82 5.33
CA GLN A 76 -10.32 6.19 5.58
C GLN A 76 -10.82 6.84 4.28
N ILE A 77 -10.07 6.70 3.17
CA ILE A 77 -10.50 7.20 1.85
C ILE A 77 -11.85 6.58 1.48
N PHE A 78 -12.02 5.28 1.70
CA PHE A 78 -13.30 4.60 1.46
C PHE A 78 -14.42 5.13 2.36
N ALA A 79 -14.15 5.32 3.65
CA ALA A 79 -15.11 5.78 4.64
C ALA A 79 -15.56 7.24 4.44
N ASP A 80 -14.71 8.09 3.85
CA ASP A 80 -15.03 9.48 3.54
C ASP A 80 -15.97 9.65 2.34
N ASN A 81 -16.23 8.56 1.61
CA ASN A 81 -17.14 8.54 0.47
C ASN A 81 -18.45 7.85 0.83
N GLN A 82 -19.50 8.21 0.10
CA GLN A 82 -20.83 7.57 0.23
C GLN A 82 -21.04 6.58 -0.90
N PHE A 83 -20.62 5.34 -0.68
CA PHE A 83 -20.83 4.25 -1.63
C PHE A 83 -22.07 3.43 -1.30
N SER A 84 -22.79 3.03 -2.31
CA SER A 84 -23.87 2.05 -2.21
C SER A 84 -23.33 0.64 -2.52
N TYR A 85 -24.10 -0.38 -2.19
CA TYR A 85 -23.77 -1.77 -2.57
C TYR A 85 -23.69 -1.97 -4.11
N ARG A 86 -24.26 -1.05 -4.89
CA ARG A 86 -24.25 -1.09 -6.36
C ARG A 86 -22.94 -0.56 -6.94
N ASP A 87 -22.22 0.24 -6.18
CA ASP A 87 -20.94 0.81 -6.60
C ASP A 87 -19.79 -0.19 -6.40
N MET A 88 -20.05 -1.27 -5.64
CA MET A 88 -19.06 -2.31 -5.37
C MET A 88 -18.82 -3.21 -6.59
N PRO A 89 -17.56 -3.59 -6.82
CA PRO A 89 -16.37 -3.40 -5.98
C PRO A 89 -15.70 -2.05 -6.21
N ILE A 90 -15.16 -1.45 -5.14
CA ILE A 90 -14.26 -0.30 -5.19
C ILE A 90 -12.83 -0.80 -5.04
N ARG A 91 -11.92 -0.36 -5.92
CA ARG A 91 -10.55 -0.84 -5.98
C ARG A 91 -9.59 0.34 -5.96
N TYR A 92 -8.72 0.39 -4.94
CA TYR A 92 -7.67 1.40 -4.84
C TYR A 92 -6.31 0.80 -5.10
N PHE A 93 -5.46 1.56 -5.77
CA PHE A 93 -4.07 1.24 -6.07
C PHE A 93 -3.17 2.40 -5.65
N GLU A 94 -2.07 2.10 -4.97
CA GLU A 94 -1.05 3.08 -4.60
C GLU A 94 0.34 2.45 -4.72
N PRO A 95 1.24 2.98 -5.59
CA PRO A 95 2.65 2.65 -5.51
C PRO A 95 3.25 3.35 -4.29
N ALA A 96 3.08 2.73 -3.13
CA ALA A 96 3.24 3.37 -1.84
C ALA A 96 4.57 3.04 -1.17
N THR A 97 5.17 4.05 -0.55
CA THR A 97 6.32 3.84 0.33
C THR A 97 5.84 3.71 1.76
N VAL A 98 6.20 2.60 2.41
CA VAL A 98 5.92 2.30 3.81
C VAL A 98 7.22 2.19 4.60
N TYR A 99 7.13 2.33 5.92
CA TYR A 99 8.28 2.42 6.81
C TYR A 99 8.09 1.46 7.99
N ARG A 100 9.15 0.69 8.29
CA ARG A 100 9.14 -0.24 9.41
C ARG A 100 10.44 -0.12 10.19
N ASP A 101 10.38 0.02 11.51
CA ASP A 101 11.55 0.11 12.37
C ASP A 101 12.14 -1.28 12.64
N GLU A 102 12.62 -1.89 11.57
CA GLU A 102 13.26 -3.20 11.59
C GLU A 102 14.51 -3.17 12.45
N LYS A 103 14.66 -4.16 13.34
CA LYS A 103 15.88 -4.31 14.15
C LYS A 103 17.09 -4.52 13.24
N THR A 104 18.23 -3.92 13.62
CA THR A 104 19.46 -3.95 12.80
C THR A 104 19.87 -5.35 12.37
N GLY A 105 19.72 -6.36 13.25
CA GLY A 105 20.03 -7.77 12.94
C GLY A 105 19.05 -8.45 11.96
N GLN A 106 17.95 -7.81 11.61
CA GLN A 106 16.95 -8.34 10.68
C GLN A 106 17.08 -7.78 9.27
N LEU A 107 17.88 -6.71 9.08
CA LEU A 107 18.08 -6.09 7.78
C LEU A 107 18.83 -7.04 6.84
N ALA A 108 18.36 -7.17 5.60
CA ALA A 108 18.92 -8.10 4.62
C ALA A 108 18.98 -7.48 3.21
N GLY A 109 19.95 -6.60 2.98
CA GLY A 109 20.17 -5.95 1.69
C GLY A 109 18.92 -5.26 1.15
N LEU A 110 18.47 -5.62 -0.05
CA LEU A 110 17.25 -5.06 -0.66
C LEU A 110 15.97 -5.83 -0.28
N THR A 111 16.10 -7.00 0.33
CA THR A 111 14.95 -7.87 0.62
C THR A 111 14.26 -7.55 1.94
N ARG A 112 14.97 -6.92 2.89
CA ARG A 112 14.40 -6.45 4.14
C ARG A 112 15.01 -5.11 4.54
N VAL A 113 14.25 -4.06 4.37
CA VAL A 113 14.67 -2.66 4.53
C VAL A 113 13.67 -1.91 5.42
N ARG A 114 14.08 -0.77 5.96
CA ARG A 114 13.22 0.11 6.77
C ARG A 114 12.27 0.98 5.95
N SER A 115 12.55 1.15 4.66
CA SER A 115 11.69 1.90 3.73
C SER A 115 11.55 1.11 2.45
N ILE A 116 10.36 0.66 2.15
CA ILE A 116 10.04 -0.15 0.97
C ILE A 116 8.91 0.50 0.18
N THR A 117 9.04 0.51 -1.16
CA THR A 117 7.92 0.88 -2.04
C THR A 117 7.26 -0.40 -2.53
N GLN A 118 5.96 -0.47 -2.36
CA GLN A 118 5.13 -1.62 -2.70
C GLN A 118 4.12 -1.23 -3.78
N ASP A 119 3.77 -2.20 -4.62
CA ASP A 119 2.50 -2.22 -5.32
C ASP A 119 1.45 -2.63 -4.29
N ASP A 120 0.67 -1.66 -3.81
CA ASP A 120 -0.31 -1.89 -2.75
C ASP A 120 -1.71 -1.53 -3.22
N GLY A 121 -2.64 -2.48 -3.09
CA GLY A 121 -4.03 -2.31 -3.49
C GLY A 121 -4.98 -2.81 -2.41
N HIS A 122 -6.11 -2.13 -2.31
CA HIS A 122 -7.21 -2.51 -1.42
C HIS A 122 -8.52 -2.56 -2.18
N LEU A 123 -9.24 -3.65 -1.97
CA LEU A 123 -10.55 -3.87 -2.59
C LEU A 123 -11.64 -3.90 -1.52
N PHE A 124 -12.68 -3.15 -1.79
CA PHE A 124 -13.91 -3.15 -0.98
C PHE A 124 -15.00 -3.77 -1.82
N CYS A 125 -15.42 -4.98 -1.46
CA CYS A 125 -16.36 -5.76 -2.26
C CYS A 125 -17.39 -6.48 -1.40
N ARG A 126 -18.45 -6.95 -2.03
CA ARG A 126 -19.44 -7.83 -1.39
C ARG A 126 -18.86 -9.24 -1.30
N VAL A 127 -19.32 -10.02 -0.32
CA VAL A 127 -18.90 -11.42 -0.15
C VAL A 127 -19.07 -12.23 -1.43
N SER A 128 -20.14 -11.99 -2.19
CA SER A 128 -20.40 -12.66 -3.47
C SER A 128 -19.42 -12.29 -4.60
N GLN A 129 -18.60 -11.28 -4.43
CA GLN A 129 -17.62 -10.82 -5.43
C GLN A 129 -16.18 -11.27 -5.10
N ILE A 130 -15.95 -11.87 -3.92
CA ILE A 130 -14.59 -12.20 -3.44
C ILE A 130 -13.86 -13.12 -4.43
N GLU A 131 -14.52 -14.15 -4.93
CA GLU A 131 -13.89 -15.12 -5.84
C GLU A 131 -13.40 -14.47 -7.13
N GLU A 132 -14.23 -13.63 -7.73
CA GLU A 132 -13.90 -12.88 -8.95
C GLU A 132 -12.76 -11.89 -8.71
N GLU A 133 -12.81 -11.15 -7.60
CA GLU A 133 -11.77 -10.16 -7.25
C GLU A 133 -10.42 -10.84 -6.95
N VAL A 134 -10.42 -11.95 -6.22
CA VAL A 134 -9.20 -12.73 -5.97
C VAL A 134 -8.63 -13.29 -7.26
N ALA A 135 -9.47 -13.82 -8.17
CA ALA A 135 -9.02 -14.28 -9.48
C ALA A 135 -8.37 -13.15 -10.29
N SER A 136 -8.97 -11.96 -10.29
CA SER A 136 -8.41 -10.77 -10.95
C SER A 136 -7.04 -10.37 -10.39
N ILE A 137 -6.85 -10.39 -9.06
CA ILE A 137 -5.55 -10.12 -8.43
C ILE A 137 -4.51 -11.15 -8.88
N VAL A 138 -4.87 -12.44 -8.88
CA VAL A 138 -3.96 -13.51 -9.31
C VAL A 138 -3.52 -13.32 -10.77
N GLU A 139 -4.42 -12.87 -11.65
CA GLU A 139 -4.06 -12.59 -13.04
C GLU A 139 -3.12 -11.38 -13.16
N ILE A 140 -3.29 -10.31 -12.37
CA ILE A 140 -2.33 -9.19 -12.31
C ILE A 140 -0.93 -9.71 -11.95
N VAL A 141 -0.86 -10.52 -10.89
CA VAL A 141 0.41 -11.08 -10.40
C VAL A 141 1.08 -11.95 -11.47
N LYS A 142 0.32 -12.86 -12.09
CA LYS A 142 0.83 -13.72 -13.17
C LYS A 142 1.34 -12.92 -14.36
N GLU A 143 0.59 -11.94 -14.82
CA GLU A 143 0.96 -11.09 -15.96
C GLU A 143 2.23 -10.30 -15.66
N PHE A 144 2.32 -9.72 -14.44
CA PHE A 144 3.51 -9.01 -14.00
C PHE A 144 4.74 -9.93 -13.99
N TYR A 145 4.67 -11.06 -13.30
CA TYR A 145 5.83 -11.98 -13.22
C TYR A 145 6.21 -12.58 -14.56
N LYS A 146 5.24 -12.89 -15.42
CA LYS A 146 5.50 -13.36 -16.79
C LYS A 146 6.29 -12.35 -17.62
N THR A 147 5.93 -11.06 -17.51
CA THR A 147 6.62 -9.97 -18.23
C THR A 147 8.10 -9.86 -17.84
N PHE A 148 8.43 -10.17 -16.60
CA PHE A 148 9.81 -10.15 -16.10
C PHE A 148 10.52 -11.52 -16.20
N GLY A 149 9.90 -12.52 -16.80
CA GLY A 149 10.47 -13.86 -16.91
C GLY A 149 10.64 -14.57 -15.56
N LEU A 150 9.84 -14.23 -14.57
CA LEU A 150 9.87 -14.79 -13.22
C LEU A 150 8.77 -15.83 -12.98
N LEU A 151 7.92 -16.08 -13.97
CA LEU A 151 6.89 -17.11 -13.95
C LEU A 151 7.19 -18.10 -15.10
N GLU A 152 7.41 -19.36 -14.78
CA GLU A 152 7.53 -20.47 -15.72
C GLU A 152 6.13 -21.02 -16.11
#